data_a8aa6b061f4af9c7f247b8f85564f689
#
_entry.id   a8aa6b061f4af9c7f247b8f85564f689
#
_cell.length_a   1.000
_cell.length_b   1.000
_cell.length_c   1.000
_cell.angle_alpha   90.00
_cell.angle_beta   90.00
_cell.angle_gamma   90.00
#
_symmetry.space_group_name_H-M   'P 1'
#
loop_
_entity.id
_entity.type
_entity.pdbx_description
1 polymer ?
#
loop_
_entity_poly.entity_id
_entity_poly.type
_entity_poly.pdbx_seq_one_letter_code
_entity_poly.pdbx_strand_id
1 'polypeptide(L)'
;MSTAHHHHHSSDSTSCSSGTCHHHGVPTTPEQVKSLRIALVFVTCFSAAELWVSLHSNSLSLLADAGHMVCDVFAIALSLWTADQVSKGEPNGQRLNAIAALVNGVLLLIVCSWLGWEAVGEFRFPPTEILSQPVAITAAVGLGINGLNAYLLHAHADDNLNMRGAFLHMVADASSCLGVLVGAVLIAKYQWYWADGVVSSAIALLIASSAIPLIRQSWATLKVDSSPAEQLAEES
;
A
#
# COMPACT_ATOMS: atom_id res chain seq x y z
N MET A 1 11.56 57.05 25.85
CA MET A 1 10.63 56.77 24.73
C MET A 1 11.05 55.43 24.16
N SER A 2 10.37 54.38 24.56
CA SER A 2 10.67 52.98 24.18
C SER A 2 9.45 52.44 23.46
N THR A 3 9.61 52.09 22.19
CA THR A 3 8.57 51.46 21.37
C THR A 3 8.83 49.98 21.28
N ALA A 4 7.97 49.20 21.96
CA ALA A 4 7.97 47.75 21.88
C ALA A 4 7.20 47.31 20.64
N HIS A 5 7.85 46.51 19.79
CA HIS A 5 7.18 45.75 18.70
C HIS A 5 6.67 44.41 19.24
N HIS A 6 5.36 44.25 19.26
CA HIS A 6 4.73 42.96 19.49
C HIS A 6 4.73 42.14 18.21
N HIS A 7 5.43 41.00 18.21
CA HIS A 7 5.25 39.93 17.23
C HIS A 7 4.12 39.04 17.69
N HIS A 8 3.02 39.01 16.92
CA HIS A 8 1.98 38.02 17.04
C HIS A 8 2.49 36.71 16.39
N HIS A 9 2.75 35.72 17.19
CA HIS A 9 2.85 34.33 16.77
C HIS A 9 1.44 33.75 16.77
N SER A 10 0.88 33.53 15.59
CA SER A 10 -0.29 32.69 15.40
C SER A 10 0.16 31.22 15.42
N SER A 11 -0.05 30.56 16.53
CA SER A 11 0.13 29.12 16.69
C SER A 11 -1.17 28.42 16.29
N ASP A 12 -1.27 28.03 15.02
CA ASP A 12 -2.27 27.04 14.61
C ASP A 12 -1.82 25.64 15.01
N SER A 13 -2.24 25.23 16.19
CA SER A 13 -2.12 23.86 16.66
C SER A 13 -3.33 23.05 16.22
N THR A 14 -3.31 22.52 15.00
CA THR A 14 -4.20 21.44 14.61
C THR A 14 -3.68 20.12 15.16
N SER A 15 -4.25 19.68 16.27
CA SER A 15 -4.02 18.38 16.88
C SER A 15 -4.59 17.28 16.00
N CYS A 16 -3.73 16.61 15.23
CA CYS A 16 -4.09 15.35 14.58
C CYS A 16 -4.03 14.22 15.61
N SER A 17 -5.18 13.69 15.99
CA SER A 17 -5.28 12.47 16.79
C SER A 17 -4.82 11.26 15.96
N SER A 18 -4.11 10.36 16.63
CA SER A 18 -3.50 9.11 16.19
C SER A 18 -4.32 8.30 15.19
N GLY A 19 -4.01 8.43 13.91
CA GLY A 19 -4.44 7.53 12.84
C GLY A 19 -3.37 7.56 11.77
N THR A 20 -2.95 6.40 11.31
CA THR A 20 -1.90 6.19 10.31
C THR A 20 -2.24 6.94 9.02
N CYS A 21 -1.76 8.16 8.89
CA CYS A 21 -2.02 9.00 7.73
C CYS A 21 -1.06 8.61 6.61
N HIS A 22 -1.45 7.68 5.75
CA HIS A 22 -0.85 7.54 4.43
C HIS A 22 -1.33 8.71 3.54
N HIS A 23 -0.98 9.94 3.91
CA HIS A 23 -1.05 11.06 3.00
C HIS A 23 0.13 10.94 2.03
N HIS A 24 -0.03 10.21 0.96
CA HIS A 24 0.71 10.50 -0.25
C HIS A 24 0.22 11.88 -0.73
N GLY A 25 0.84 12.94 -0.24
CA GLY A 25 0.65 14.27 -0.79
C GLY A 25 0.94 14.18 -2.29
N VAL A 26 0.13 14.86 -3.11
CA VAL A 26 0.36 14.91 -4.56
C VAL A 26 1.81 15.35 -4.78
N PRO A 27 2.64 14.59 -5.52
CA PRO A 27 4.03 14.95 -5.76
C PRO A 27 4.09 16.28 -6.50
N THR A 28 4.73 17.27 -5.88
CA THR A 28 4.73 18.67 -6.35
C THR A 28 6.05 19.05 -7.02
N THR A 29 7.12 18.28 -6.81
CA THR A 29 8.43 18.57 -7.38
C THR A 29 8.78 17.65 -8.56
N PRO A 30 9.49 18.17 -9.60
CA PRO A 30 9.93 17.34 -10.73
C PRO A 30 10.77 16.13 -10.33
N GLU A 31 11.56 16.25 -9.25
CA GLU A 31 12.37 15.16 -8.73
C GLU A 31 11.53 14.07 -8.10
N GLN A 32 10.48 14.41 -7.35
CA GLN A 32 9.52 13.45 -6.80
C GLN A 32 8.80 12.68 -7.91
N VAL A 33 8.34 13.37 -8.94
CA VAL A 33 7.69 12.75 -10.11
C VAL A 33 8.64 11.78 -10.82
N LYS A 34 9.91 12.16 -11.00
CA LYS A 34 10.93 11.30 -11.63
C LYS A 34 11.19 10.04 -10.78
N SER A 35 11.36 10.19 -9.48
CA SER A 35 11.57 9.06 -8.55
C SER A 35 10.37 8.11 -8.57
N LEU A 36 9.15 8.66 -8.57
CA LEU A 36 7.92 7.87 -8.62
C LEU A 36 7.77 7.08 -9.94
N ARG A 37 8.18 7.67 -11.08
CA ARG A 37 8.20 6.96 -12.37
C ARG A 37 9.19 5.80 -12.38
N ILE A 38 10.37 5.98 -11.79
CA ILE A 38 11.38 4.92 -11.68
C ILE A 38 10.83 3.80 -10.78
N ALA A 39 10.25 4.15 -9.63
CA ALA A 39 9.62 3.20 -8.74
C ALA A 39 8.50 2.43 -9.43
N LEU A 40 7.63 3.12 -10.18
CA LEU A 40 6.55 2.49 -10.93
C LEU A 40 7.06 1.42 -11.91
N VAL A 41 8.10 1.71 -12.68
CA VAL A 41 8.68 0.74 -13.61
C VAL A 41 9.23 -0.47 -12.85
N PHE A 42 9.96 -0.22 -11.75
CA PHE A 42 10.58 -1.30 -10.97
C PHE A 42 9.54 -2.20 -10.32
N VAL A 43 8.55 -1.61 -9.64
CA VAL A 43 7.46 -2.36 -8.99
C VAL A 43 6.62 -3.10 -10.01
N THR A 44 6.34 -2.50 -11.18
CA THR A 44 5.60 -3.16 -12.27
C THR A 44 6.35 -4.38 -12.81
N CYS A 45 7.65 -4.26 -13.05
CA CYS A 45 8.44 -5.39 -13.54
C CYS A 45 8.50 -6.52 -12.51
N PHE A 46 8.68 -6.19 -11.23
CA PHE A 46 8.77 -7.18 -10.17
C PHE A 46 7.41 -7.84 -9.91
N SER A 47 6.31 -7.09 -9.80
CA SER A 47 4.97 -7.64 -9.63
C SER A 47 4.53 -8.52 -10.81
N ALA A 48 4.91 -8.16 -12.03
CA ALA A 48 4.64 -8.99 -13.21
C ALA A 48 5.41 -10.33 -13.13
N ALA A 49 6.66 -10.30 -12.69
CA ALA A 49 7.45 -11.52 -12.50
C ALA A 49 6.88 -12.40 -11.37
N GLU A 50 6.49 -11.82 -10.24
CA GLU A 50 5.83 -12.55 -9.15
C GLU A 50 4.50 -13.17 -9.58
N LEU A 51 3.66 -12.39 -10.26
CA LEU A 51 2.38 -12.87 -10.77
C LEU A 51 2.58 -14.04 -11.75
N TRP A 52 3.57 -13.93 -12.63
CA TRP A 52 3.88 -15.02 -13.55
C TRP A 52 4.34 -16.29 -12.81
N VAL A 53 5.24 -16.16 -11.85
CA VAL A 53 5.73 -17.30 -11.04
C VAL A 53 4.59 -17.89 -10.22
N SER A 54 3.74 -17.07 -9.57
CA SER A 54 2.63 -17.55 -8.74
C SER A 54 1.65 -18.41 -9.52
N LEU A 55 1.27 -17.96 -10.72
CA LEU A 55 0.35 -18.68 -11.61
C LEU A 55 0.93 -20.01 -12.12
N HIS A 56 2.25 -20.08 -12.33
CA HIS A 56 2.91 -21.29 -12.83
C HIS A 56 3.29 -22.27 -11.71
N SER A 57 3.42 -21.78 -10.48
CA SER A 57 3.78 -22.61 -9.33
C SER A 57 2.59 -23.08 -8.50
N ASN A 58 1.37 -22.67 -8.82
CA ASN A 58 0.15 -22.95 -8.07
C ASN A 58 0.26 -22.52 -6.58
N SER A 59 0.96 -21.42 -6.31
CA SER A 59 1.10 -20.89 -4.95
C SER A 59 0.16 -19.71 -4.74
N LEU A 60 -0.81 -19.89 -3.86
CA LEU A 60 -1.78 -18.87 -3.49
C LEU A 60 -1.13 -17.78 -2.61
N SER A 61 -0.15 -18.14 -1.78
CA SER A 61 0.56 -17.17 -0.95
C SER A 61 1.42 -16.20 -1.78
N LEU A 62 2.11 -16.70 -2.81
CA LEU A 62 2.82 -15.83 -3.74
C LEU A 62 1.85 -15.02 -4.63
N LEU A 63 0.68 -15.58 -4.97
CA LEU A 63 -0.37 -14.85 -5.68
C LEU A 63 -0.95 -13.71 -4.83
N ALA A 64 -1.08 -13.91 -3.51
CA ALA A 64 -1.54 -12.89 -2.58
C ALA A 64 -0.53 -11.73 -2.50
N ASP A 65 0.75 -12.02 -2.42
CA ASP A 65 1.84 -11.03 -2.42
C ASP A 65 1.88 -10.26 -3.75
N ALA A 66 1.87 -10.95 -4.88
CA ALA A 66 1.81 -10.35 -6.21
C ALA A 66 0.55 -9.48 -6.42
N GLY A 67 -0.61 -9.92 -5.94
CA GLY A 67 -1.87 -9.17 -6.02
C GLY A 67 -1.81 -7.84 -5.23
N HIS A 68 -1.19 -7.83 -4.07
CA HIS A 68 -0.93 -6.61 -3.31
C HIS A 68 -0.02 -5.66 -4.11
N MET A 69 1.10 -6.14 -4.62
CA MET A 69 2.02 -5.33 -5.41
C MET A 69 1.40 -4.76 -6.70
N VAL A 70 0.48 -5.47 -7.33
CA VAL A 70 -0.30 -4.93 -8.46
C VAL A 70 -1.16 -3.75 -8.00
N CYS A 71 -1.78 -3.82 -6.83
CA CYS A 71 -2.52 -2.68 -6.26
C CYS A 71 -1.59 -1.48 -5.98
N ASP A 72 -0.36 -1.72 -5.54
CA ASP A 72 0.64 -0.65 -5.34
C ASP A 72 1.05 0.01 -6.67
N VAL A 73 1.21 -0.78 -7.74
CA VAL A 73 1.40 -0.24 -9.11
C VAL A 73 0.25 0.71 -9.47
N PHE A 74 -1.00 0.30 -9.21
CA PHE A 74 -2.17 1.15 -9.44
C PHE A 74 -2.14 2.42 -8.60
N ALA A 75 -1.80 2.32 -7.31
CA ALA A 75 -1.71 3.47 -6.41
C ALA A 75 -0.66 4.49 -6.88
N ILE A 76 0.53 4.03 -7.28
CA ILE A 76 1.60 4.88 -7.81
C ILE A 76 1.17 5.52 -9.14
N ALA A 77 0.56 4.76 -10.05
CA ALA A 77 0.08 5.26 -11.33
C ALA A 77 -1.00 6.34 -11.15
N LEU A 78 -1.95 6.12 -10.24
CA LEU A 78 -2.98 7.10 -9.88
C LEU A 78 -2.37 8.36 -9.24
N SER A 79 -1.36 8.22 -8.37
CA SER A 79 -0.66 9.35 -7.76
C SER A 79 0.08 10.19 -8.81
N LEU A 80 0.69 9.56 -9.81
CA LEU A 80 1.32 10.27 -10.94
C LEU A 80 0.30 10.98 -11.81
N TRP A 81 -0.84 10.34 -12.05
CA TRP A 81 -1.92 10.94 -12.83
C TRP A 81 -2.52 12.16 -12.11
N THR A 82 -2.79 12.06 -10.80
CA THR A 82 -3.29 13.20 -10.02
C THR A 82 -2.29 14.35 -9.97
N ALA A 83 -0.98 14.06 -9.87
CA ALA A 83 0.08 15.07 -9.93
C ALA A 83 0.09 15.82 -11.28
N ASP A 84 -0.12 15.10 -12.38
CA ASP A 84 -0.20 15.71 -13.71
C ASP A 84 -1.44 16.62 -13.83
N GLN A 85 -2.60 16.23 -13.31
CA GLN A 85 -3.79 17.07 -13.30
C GLN A 85 -3.62 18.34 -12.45
N VAL A 86 -3.03 18.21 -11.26
CA VAL A 86 -2.72 19.37 -10.40
C VAL A 86 -1.75 20.33 -11.11
N SER A 87 -0.73 19.82 -11.80
CA SER A 87 0.22 20.64 -12.56
C SER A 87 -0.43 21.39 -13.72
N LYS A 88 -1.56 20.91 -14.25
CA LYS A 88 -2.36 21.54 -15.30
C LYS A 88 -3.36 22.58 -14.78
N GLY A 89 -3.37 22.81 -13.45
CA GLY A 89 -4.21 23.83 -12.82
C GLY A 89 -5.63 23.38 -12.47
N GLU A 90 -5.88 22.06 -12.40
CA GLU A 90 -7.17 21.54 -11.92
C GLU A 90 -7.42 21.92 -10.45
N PRO A 91 -8.50 22.65 -10.14
CA PRO A 91 -8.75 23.16 -8.79
C PRO A 91 -9.10 22.07 -7.76
N ASN A 92 -9.47 20.88 -8.22
CA ASN A 92 -9.97 19.77 -7.39
C ASN A 92 -8.91 18.69 -7.11
N GLY A 93 -7.61 19.01 -7.15
CA GLY A 93 -6.53 18.02 -7.02
C GLY A 93 -6.59 17.19 -5.72
N GLN A 94 -6.99 17.78 -4.60
CA GLN A 94 -7.13 17.07 -3.33
C GLN A 94 -8.28 16.06 -3.36
N ARG A 95 -9.43 16.44 -3.93
CA ARG A 95 -10.58 15.56 -4.13
C ARG A 95 -10.24 14.40 -5.07
N LEU A 96 -9.51 14.68 -6.14
CA LEU A 96 -9.08 13.68 -7.11
C LEU A 96 -8.15 12.64 -6.45
N ASN A 97 -7.22 13.10 -5.61
CA ASN A 97 -6.34 12.22 -4.84
C ASN A 97 -7.13 11.35 -3.81
N ALA A 98 -8.13 11.92 -3.16
CA ALA A 98 -8.99 11.16 -2.23
C ALA A 98 -9.82 10.09 -2.98
N ILE A 99 -10.33 10.39 -4.18
CA ILE A 99 -11.02 9.41 -5.03
C ILE A 99 -10.06 8.30 -5.45
N ALA A 100 -8.85 8.64 -5.88
CA ALA A 100 -7.83 7.68 -6.28
C ALA A 100 -7.47 6.72 -5.13
N ALA A 101 -7.27 7.26 -3.93
CA ALA A 101 -6.99 6.47 -2.73
C ALA A 101 -8.20 5.57 -2.33
N LEU A 102 -9.43 6.07 -2.47
CA LEU A 102 -10.64 5.28 -2.23
C LEU A 102 -10.74 4.11 -3.21
N VAL A 103 -10.53 4.36 -4.50
CA VAL A 103 -10.54 3.32 -5.55
C VAL A 103 -9.50 2.25 -5.25
N ASN A 104 -8.27 2.65 -4.89
CA ASN A 104 -7.21 1.72 -4.52
C ASN A 104 -7.57 0.88 -3.29
N GLY A 105 -8.10 1.50 -2.24
CA GLY A 105 -8.54 0.80 -1.03
C GLY A 105 -9.66 -0.21 -1.30
N VAL A 106 -10.63 0.13 -2.14
CA VAL A 106 -11.71 -0.79 -2.55
C VAL A 106 -11.13 -1.95 -3.37
N LEU A 107 -10.21 -1.69 -4.31
CA LEU A 107 -9.55 -2.72 -5.10
C LEU A 107 -8.78 -3.70 -4.20
N LEU A 108 -8.03 -3.20 -3.21
CA LEU A 108 -7.35 -4.02 -2.20
C LEU A 108 -8.34 -4.92 -1.45
N LEU A 109 -9.49 -4.41 -0.99
CA LEU A 109 -10.49 -5.23 -0.31
C LEU A 109 -11.09 -6.31 -1.21
N ILE A 110 -11.31 -6.01 -2.48
CA ILE A 110 -11.81 -7.02 -3.46
C ILE A 110 -10.78 -8.13 -3.60
N VAL A 111 -9.50 -7.79 -3.82
CA VAL A 111 -8.41 -8.76 -3.95
C VAL A 111 -8.28 -9.61 -2.68
N CYS A 112 -8.24 -8.99 -1.49
CA CYS A 112 -8.17 -9.71 -0.22
C CYS A 112 -9.35 -10.65 0.01
N SER A 113 -10.58 -10.21 -0.34
CA SER A 113 -11.77 -11.02 -0.15
C SER A 113 -11.74 -12.25 -1.06
N TRP A 114 -11.30 -12.08 -2.29
CA TRP A 114 -11.14 -13.19 -3.24
C TRP A 114 -10.04 -14.16 -2.78
N LEU A 115 -8.86 -13.66 -2.40
CA LEU A 115 -7.76 -14.48 -1.89
C LEU A 115 -8.13 -15.22 -0.61
N GLY A 116 -8.84 -14.53 0.31
CA GLY A 116 -9.34 -15.16 1.53
C GLY A 116 -10.33 -16.30 1.26
N TRP A 117 -11.18 -16.12 0.25
CA TRP A 117 -12.09 -17.18 -0.19
C TRP A 117 -11.34 -18.38 -0.77
N GLU A 118 -10.36 -18.13 -1.64
CA GLU A 118 -9.53 -19.17 -2.25
C GLU A 118 -8.71 -19.92 -1.19
N ALA A 119 -8.14 -19.21 -0.21
CA ALA A 119 -7.40 -19.80 0.90
C ALA A 119 -8.27 -20.75 1.74
N VAL A 120 -9.55 -20.42 1.97
CA VAL A 120 -10.50 -21.34 2.62
C VAL A 120 -10.72 -22.59 1.77
N GLY A 121 -10.72 -22.46 0.44
CA GLY A 121 -10.78 -23.58 -0.49
C GLY A 121 -9.58 -24.52 -0.34
N GLU A 122 -8.37 -23.99 -0.23
CA GLU A 122 -7.14 -24.77 -0.06
C GLU A 122 -7.10 -25.56 1.26
N PHE A 123 -7.72 -25.08 2.33
CA PHE A 123 -7.87 -25.89 3.57
C PHE A 123 -8.73 -27.13 3.37
N ARG A 124 -9.72 -27.07 2.48
CA ARG A 124 -10.61 -28.20 2.19
C ARG A 124 -10.05 -29.10 1.11
N PHE A 125 -9.42 -28.54 0.13
CA PHE A 125 -8.87 -29.20 -1.05
C PHE A 125 -7.48 -28.65 -1.34
N PRO A 126 -6.44 -29.04 -0.57
CA PRO A 126 -5.09 -28.54 -0.79
C PRO A 126 -4.61 -28.91 -2.19
N PRO A 127 -3.84 -28.03 -2.84
CA PRO A 127 -3.26 -28.31 -4.14
C PRO A 127 -2.37 -29.56 -4.05
N THR A 128 -2.37 -30.36 -5.11
CA THR A 128 -1.60 -31.60 -5.16
C THR A 128 -0.11 -31.37 -5.41
N GLU A 129 0.24 -30.23 -5.98
CA GLU A 129 1.61 -29.87 -6.31
C GLU A 129 1.77 -28.36 -6.31
N ILE A 130 2.79 -27.88 -5.54
CA ILE A 130 3.25 -26.48 -5.55
C ILE A 130 4.74 -26.52 -5.89
N LEU A 131 5.15 -25.75 -6.91
CA LEU A 131 6.55 -25.62 -7.29
C LEU A 131 7.28 -24.72 -6.27
N SER A 132 7.61 -25.27 -5.12
CA SER A 132 8.17 -24.54 -3.98
C SER A 132 9.50 -23.85 -4.27
N GLN A 133 10.33 -24.36 -5.18
CA GLN A 133 11.63 -23.76 -5.50
C GLN A 133 11.50 -22.40 -6.20
N PRO A 134 10.72 -22.21 -7.29
CA PRO A 134 10.49 -20.88 -7.87
C PRO A 134 9.86 -19.92 -6.85
N VAL A 135 8.89 -20.37 -6.06
CA VAL A 135 8.24 -19.56 -5.01
C VAL A 135 9.27 -19.07 -4.00
N ALA A 136 10.12 -19.96 -3.48
CA ALA A 136 11.16 -19.61 -2.51
C ALA A 136 12.18 -18.60 -3.07
N ILE A 137 12.59 -18.76 -4.33
CA ILE A 137 13.55 -17.85 -4.98
C ILE A 137 12.91 -16.47 -5.13
N THR A 138 11.68 -16.39 -5.63
CA THR A 138 10.98 -15.13 -5.83
C THR A 138 10.72 -14.41 -4.50
N ALA A 139 10.24 -15.13 -3.49
CA ALA A 139 10.02 -14.58 -2.16
C ALA A 139 11.33 -14.12 -1.49
N ALA A 140 12.44 -14.84 -1.68
CA ALA A 140 13.74 -14.42 -1.17
C ALA A 140 14.25 -13.13 -1.84
N VAL A 141 14.02 -12.96 -3.14
CA VAL A 141 14.35 -11.72 -3.87
C VAL A 141 13.48 -10.57 -3.37
N GLY A 142 12.15 -10.77 -3.24
CA GLY A 142 11.23 -9.77 -2.69
C GLY A 142 11.60 -9.35 -1.26
N LEU A 143 11.89 -10.34 -0.40
CA LEU A 143 12.37 -10.09 0.96
C LEU A 143 13.68 -9.28 0.98
N GLY A 144 14.62 -9.58 0.08
CA GLY A 144 15.86 -8.83 -0.06
C GLY A 144 15.64 -7.37 -0.46
N ILE A 145 14.78 -7.13 -1.44
CA ILE A 145 14.44 -5.78 -1.93
C ILE A 145 13.71 -4.98 -0.84
N ASN A 146 12.63 -5.52 -0.29
CA ASN A 146 11.79 -4.84 0.70
C ASN A 146 12.53 -4.67 2.04
N GLY A 147 13.31 -5.67 2.45
CA GLY A 147 14.15 -5.60 3.64
C GLY A 147 15.27 -4.55 3.52
N LEU A 148 15.92 -4.44 2.36
CA LEU A 148 16.90 -3.39 2.11
C LEU A 148 16.26 -2.00 2.12
N ASN A 149 15.10 -1.84 1.49
CA ASN A 149 14.36 -0.58 1.51
C ASN A 149 13.93 -0.20 2.93
N ALA A 150 13.41 -1.15 3.72
CA ALA A 150 13.07 -0.92 5.12
C ALA A 150 14.30 -0.50 5.94
N TYR A 151 15.45 -1.15 5.73
CA TYR A 151 16.69 -0.79 6.40
C TYR A 151 17.15 0.63 6.06
N LEU A 152 17.10 1.02 4.79
CA LEU A 152 17.47 2.38 4.36
C LEU A 152 16.51 3.45 4.89
N LEU A 153 15.22 3.14 4.97
CA LEU A 153 14.20 4.05 5.50
C LEU A 153 14.23 4.14 7.04
N HIS A 154 14.71 3.11 7.72
CA HIS A 154 14.74 3.08 9.19
C HIS A 154 15.48 4.28 9.78
N ALA A 155 16.60 4.71 9.20
CA ALA A 155 17.37 5.84 9.66
C ALA A 155 16.61 7.18 9.61
N HIS A 156 15.55 7.29 8.81
CA HIS A 156 14.74 8.48 8.60
C HIS A 156 13.29 8.32 9.07
N ALA A 157 12.96 7.16 9.68
CA ALA A 157 11.59 6.84 10.09
C ALA A 157 11.05 7.76 11.19
N ASP A 158 11.94 8.37 11.97
CA ASP A 158 11.59 9.30 13.06
C ASP A 158 11.51 10.76 12.60
N ASP A 159 11.96 11.09 11.37
CA ASP A 159 12.01 12.46 10.87
C ASP A 159 10.62 13.06 10.64
N ASN A 160 9.68 12.25 10.13
CA ASN A 160 8.30 12.66 9.91
C ASN A 160 7.34 11.45 9.71
N LEU A 161 6.03 11.72 9.87
CA LEU A 161 4.98 10.69 9.77
C LEU A 161 4.94 9.99 8.41
N ASN A 162 5.29 10.68 7.33
CA ASN A 162 5.30 10.13 5.99
C ASN A 162 6.41 9.09 5.80
N MET A 163 7.62 9.39 6.31
CA MET A 163 8.75 8.44 6.29
C MET A 163 8.47 7.22 7.17
N ARG A 164 7.83 7.43 8.33
CA ARG A 164 7.39 6.34 9.19
C ARG A 164 6.35 5.45 8.50
N GLY A 165 5.40 6.04 7.79
CA GLY A 165 4.42 5.29 7.00
C GLY A 165 5.08 4.43 5.91
N ALA A 166 6.01 5.01 5.15
CA ALA A 166 6.76 4.30 4.12
C ALA A 166 7.62 3.16 4.71
N PHE A 167 8.28 3.40 5.84
CA PHE A 167 9.03 2.37 6.56
C PHE A 167 8.15 1.19 6.98
N LEU A 168 6.99 1.47 7.59
CA LEU A 168 6.05 0.43 8.04
C LEU A 168 5.49 -0.37 6.86
N HIS A 169 5.24 0.27 5.72
CA HIS A 169 4.83 -0.41 4.50
C HIS A 169 5.91 -1.38 4.00
N MET A 170 7.16 -0.95 3.89
CA MET A 170 8.27 -1.82 3.49
C MET A 170 8.49 -2.99 4.47
N VAL A 171 8.27 -2.78 5.78
CA VAL A 171 8.33 -3.85 6.79
C VAL A 171 7.19 -4.84 6.62
N ALA A 172 5.99 -4.37 6.28
CA ALA A 172 4.85 -5.25 6.01
C ALA A 172 5.11 -6.13 4.79
N ASP A 173 5.61 -5.54 3.68
CA ASP A 173 5.94 -6.27 2.45
C ASP A 173 7.09 -7.28 2.68
N ALA A 174 8.13 -6.90 3.42
CA ALA A 174 9.17 -7.83 3.81
C ALA A 174 8.63 -8.99 4.67
N SER A 175 7.64 -8.71 5.52
CA SER A 175 7.00 -9.72 6.37
C SER A 175 6.14 -10.68 5.55
N SER A 176 5.43 -10.22 4.52
CA SER A 176 4.67 -11.07 3.60
C SER A 176 5.60 -11.98 2.79
N CYS A 177 6.65 -11.43 2.18
CA CYS A 177 7.67 -12.21 1.48
C CYS A 177 8.34 -13.25 2.39
N LEU A 178 8.63 -12.90 3.66
CA LEU A 178 9.17 -13.85 4.64
C LEU A 178 8.17 -14.99 4.92
N GLY A 179 6.89 -14.67 5.05
CA GLY A 179 5.83 -15.66 5.20
C GLY A 179 5.78 -16.63 4.03
N VAL A 180 5.77 -16.11 2.81
CA VAL A 180 5.81 -16.92 1.57
C VAL A 180 7.04 -17.81 1.52
N LEU A 181 8.22 -17.26 1.83
CA LEU A 181 9.47 -18.01 1.86
C LEU A 181 9.43 -19.18 2.87
N VAL A 182 8.94 -18.91 4.08
CA VAL A 182 8.77 -19.95 5.12
C VAL A 182 7.77 -21.02 4.65
N GLY A 183 6.64 -20.62 4.08
CA GLY A 183 5.65 -21.54 3.49
C GLY A 183 6.28 -22.42 2.42
N ALA A 184 7.01 -21.85 1.47
CA ALA A 184 7.69 -22.58 0.41
C ALA A 184 8.72 -23.60 0.95
N VAL A 185 9.48 -23.24 2.00
CA VAL A 185 10.43 -24.15 2.67
C VAL A 185 9.69 -25.31 3.36
N LEU A 186 8.58 -25.03 4.04
CA LEU A 186 7.76 -26.07 4.68
C LEU A 186 7.17 -27.04 3.65
N ILE A 187 6.71 -26.54 2.54
CA ILE A 187 6.20 -27.36 1.44
C ILE A 187 7.33 -28.21 0.84
N ALA A 188 8.50 -27.61 0.55
CA ALA A 188 9.63 -28.33 -0.01
C ALA A 188 10.14 -29.46 0.88
N LYS A 189 10.15 -29.25 2.21
CA LYS A 189 10.75 -30.19 3.16
C LYS A 189 9.75 -31.21 3.70
N TYR A 190 8.51 -30.80 3.96
CA TYR A 190 7.52 -31.59 4.67
C TYR A 190 6.28 -31.94 3.84
N GLN A 191 6.17 -31.41 2.61
CA GLN A 191 5.00 -31.58 1.73
C GLN A 191 3.69 -31.06 2.38
N TRP A 192 3.81 -30.00 3.22
CA TRP A 192 2.69 -29.37 3.93
C TRP A 192 2.01 -28.34 3.03
N TYR A 193 1.29 -28.79 2.01
CA TYR A 193 0.63 -27.92 1.03
C TYR A 193 -0.38 -26.95 1.67
N TRP A 194 -1.02 -27.35 2.76
CA TRP A 194 -1.93 -26.48 3.53
C TRP A 194 -1.24 -25.21 4.10
N ALA A 195 0.07 -25.23 4.23
CA ALA A 195 0.84 -24.08 4.71
C ALA A 195 0.70 -22.87 3.78
N ASP A 196 0.50 -23.09 2.48
CA ASP A 196 0.26 -22.02 1.49
C ASP A 196 -1.04 -21.28 1.80
N GLY A 197 -2.12 -22.00 2.07
CA GLY A 197 -3.41 -21.41 2.46
C GLY A 197 -3.35 -20.62 3.78
N VAL A 198 -2.54 -21.08 4.78
CA VAL A 198 -2.31 -20.34 6.03
C VAL A 198 -1.60 -19.02 5.77
N VAL A 199 -0.52 -19.07 5.00
CA VAL A 199 0.27 -17.86 4.65
C VAL A 199 -0.57 -16.91 3.83
N SER A 200 -1.31 -17.40 2.83
CA SER A 200 -2.23 -16.60 2.01
C SER A 200 -3.27 -15.89 2.86
N SER A 201 -3.88 -16.61 3.83
CA SER A 201 -4.85 -16.03 4.76
C SER A 201 -4.24 -14.93 5.63
N ALA A 202 -3.01 -15.14 6.12
CA ALA A 202 -2.30 -14.14 6.91
C ALA A 202 -1.98 -12.88 6.09
N ILE A 203 -1.52 -13.04 4.84
CA ILE A 203 -1.26 -11.93 3.92
C ILE A 203 -2.57 -11.18 3.61
N ALA A 204 -3.66 -11.90 3.29
CA ALA A 204 -4.95 -11.28 3.03
C ALA A 204 -5.45 -10.44 4.21
N LEU A 205 -5.29 -10.92 5.45
CA LEU A 205 -5.62 -10.16 6.66
C LEU A 205 -4.73 -8.93 6.84
N LEU A 206 -3.43 -9.05 6.56
CA LEU A 206 -2.48 -7.94 6.63
C LEU A 206 -2.87 -6.85 5.63
N ILE A 207 -3.17 -7.20 4.38
CA ILE A 207 -3.61 -6.27 3.34
C ILE A 207 -4.96 -5.63 3.72
N ALA A 208 -5.93 -6.41 4.22
CA ALA A 208 -7.22 -5.88 4.66
C ALA A 208 -7.06 -4.87 5.80
N SER A 209 -6.12 -5.10 6.72
CA SER A 209 -5.82 -4.18 7.83
C SER A 209 -5.29 -2.83 7.37
N SER A 210 -4.60 -2.75 6.23
CA SER A 210 -4.12 -1.51 5.63
C SER A 210 -5.19 -0.82 4.74
N ALA A 211 -6.04 -1.59 4.07
CA ALA A 211 -7.07 -1.08 3.19
C ALA A 211 -8.21 -0.35 3.95
N ILE A 212 -8.61 -0.86 5.12
CA ILE A 212 -9.71 -0.28 5.91
C ILE A 212 -9.44 1.17 6.36
N PRO A 213 -8.29 1.50 6.97
CA PRO A 213 -7.95 2.88 7.30
C PRO A 213 -7.91 3.79 6.07
N LEU A 214 -7.34 3.31 4.96
CA LEU A 214 -7.26 4.06 3.70
C LEU A 214 -8.64 4.46 3.19
N ILE A 215 -9.59 3.53 3.14
CA ILE A 215 -10.96 3.79 2.72
C ILE A 215 -11.65 4.78 3.66
N ARG A 216 -11.54 4.59 4.98
CA ARG A 216 -12.16 5.47 5.97
C ARG A 216 -11.66 6.90 5.85
N GLN A 217 -10.36 7.08 5.69
CA GLN A 217 -9.73 8.39 5.56
C GLN A 217 -10.13 9.08 4.24
N SER A 218 -10.06 8.36 3.12
CA SER A 218 -10.47 8.89 1.82
C SER A 218 -11.94 9.31 1.82
N TRP A 219 -12.80 8.51 2.42
CA TRP A 219 -14.22 8.82 2.57
C TRP A 219 -14.47 10.06 3.44
N ALA A 220 -13.73 10.21 4.55
CA ALA A 220 -13.83 11.39 5.42
C ALA A 220 -13.43 12.66 4.68
N THR A 221 -12.33 12.64 3.91
CA THR A 221 -11.88 13.77 3.09
C THR A 221 -12.94 14.19 2.07
N LEU A 222 -13.56 13.22 1.38
CA LEU A 222 -14.60 13.50 0.40
C LEU A 222 -15.87 14.10 1.01
N LYS A 223 -16.22 13.72 2.25
CA LYS A 223 -17.36 14.30 2.98
C LYS A 223 -17.11 15.74 3.40
N VAL A 224 -15.93 16.07 3.87
CA VAL A 224 -15.57 17.44 4.27
C VAL A 224 -15.62 18.38 3.07
N ASP A 225 -15.20 17.94 1.90
CA ASP A 225 -15.19 18.74 0.67
C ASP A 225 -16.61 18.99 0.10
N SER A 226 -17.59 18.16 0.46
CA SER A 226 -19.00 18.32 0.04
C SER A 226 -19.81 19.23 0.97
N SER A 227 -19.36 19.47 2.20
CA SER A 227 -20.07 20.24 3.23
C SER A 227 -20.17 21.77 2.98
N PRO A 228 -19.19 22.45 2.35
CA PRO A 228 -19.29 23.89 2.09
C PRO A 228 -20.44 24.30 1.15
N ALA A 229 -20.84 23.41 0.25
CA ALA A 229 -21.90 23.69 -0.72
C ALA A 229 -23.31 23.62 -0.09
N GLU A 230 -23.51 22.79 0.95
CA GLU A 230 -24.79 22.72 1.69
C GLU A 230 -24.97 23.90 2.65
N GLN A 231 -23.90 24.38 3.29
CA GLN A 231 -23.95 25.54 4.19
C GLN A 231 -24.30 26.84 3.47
N LEU A 232 -23.84 27.03 2.23
CA LEU A 232 -24.18 28.19 1.41
C LEU A 232 -25.64 28.13 0.83
N ALA A 233 -26.22 26.94 0.74
CA ALA A 233 -27.59 26.73 0.29
C ALA A 233 -28.62 26.93 1.41
N GLU A 234 -28.25 26.80 2.69
CA GLU A 234 -29.11 27.10 3.84
C GLU A 234 -29.12 28.58 4.22
N GLU A 235 -28.08 29.37 3.80
CA GLU A 235 -28.01 30.82 4.05
C GLU A 235 -28.65 31.69 2.94
N SER A 236 -29.16 31.10 1.87
CA SER A 236 -29.82 31.79 0.74
C SER A 236 -31.33 31.55 0.73
#